data_6ef7adc6f69abef43471a49ef157d561
#
_entry.id   6ef7adc6f69abef43471a49ef157d561
#
_cell.length_a   1.000
_cell.length_b   1.000
_cell.length_c   1.000
_cell.angle_alpha   90.00
_cell.angle_beta   90.00
_cell.angle_gamma   90.00
#
_symmetry.space_group_name_H-M   'P 1'
#
loop_
_entity.id
_entity.type
_entity.pdbx_description
1 polymer ?
#
loop_
_entity_poly.entity_id
_entity_poly.type
_entity_poly.pdbx_seq_one_letter_code
_entity_poly.pdbx_strand_id
1 'polypeptide(L)'
;AGENATALGDKTAAAGYKSVAAGYDSNASGLSASALGSEAKAEALRTVAVGFRANAKGTNDIAVGGASKASGGQSVAVGLMSQATGLRSIAVGESAKAADIDAVAFGRGSEANALSSTAVGDRAKANGTQAVALASAAEANGYQAVAVGTRAVAEETNSVALGVESSSTALNGLAAGTRARVRKFGGTALGAGAAAFEEKSAALGYKAEARQQNSVAL
;
A
#
# COMPACT_ATOMS: atom_id res chain seq x y z
N ALA A 1 15.12 11.24 -33.01
CA ALA A 1 14.43 9.98 -32.71
C ALA A 1 15.45 8.84 -32.77
N GLY A 2 15.29 7.85 -31.89
CA GLY A 2 16.08 6.62 -31.94
C GLY A 2 15.72 5.75 -33.15
N GLU A 3 16.48 4.71 -33.41
CA GLU A 3 16.20 3.75 -34.47
C GLU A 3 14.89 3.01 -34.21
N ASN A 4 14.03 2.91 -35.22
CA ASN A 4 12.66 2.36 -35.15
C ASN A 4 11.76 3.04 -34.10
N ALA A 5 12.01 4.31 -33.78
CA ALA A 5 11.22 5.05 -32.81
C ALA A 5 10.14 5.92 -33.51
N THR A 6 9.05 6.15 -32.81
CA THR A 6 7.94 6.99 -33.28
C THR A 6 7.72 8.17 -32.33
N ALA A 7 7.76 9.40 -32.85
CA ALA A 7 7.44 10.61 -32.10
C ALA A 7 6.28 11.35 -32.78
N LEU A 8 5.21 11.67 -32.02
CA LEU A 8 4.01 12.33 -32.51
C LEU A 8 3.60 13.47 -31.58
N GLY A 9 3.73 14.69 -32.02
CA GLY A 9 3.36 15.89 -31.27
C GLY A 9 4.46 16.95 -31.23
N ASP A 10 4.13 18.15 -30.74
CA ASP A 10 5.09 19.24 -30.56
C ASP A 10 6.01 18.96 -29.36
N LYS A 11 7.32 19.28 -29.52
CA LYS A 11 8.39 19.02 -28.53
C LYS A 11 8.55 17.55 -28.10
N THR A 12 7.94 16.61 -28.83
CA THR A 12 7.99 15.18 -28.51
C THR A 12 9.35 14.57 -28.79
N ALA A 13 9.88 13.76 -27.88
CA ALA A 13 11.14 13.07 -28.03
C ALA A 13 11.00 11.54 -27.83
N ALA A 14 11.25 10.75 -28.89
CA ALA A 14 11.38 9.30 -28.82
C ALA A 14 12.85 8.94 -29.09
N ALA A 15 13.72 9.05 -28.10
CA ALA A 15 15.16 8.87 -28.23
C ALA A 15 15.62 7.42 -28.08
N GLY A 16 14.86 6.58 -27.40
CA GLY A 16 15.17 5.18 -27.20
C GLY A 16 14.97 4.32 -28.46
N TYR A 17 15.75 3.27 -28.63
CA TYR A 17 15.54 2.26 -29.68
C TYR A 17 14.15 1.61 -29.51
N LYS A 18 13.37 1.56 -30.58
CA LYS A 18 11.97 1.06 -30.58
C LYS A 18 11.06 1.76 -29.55
N SER A 19 11.33 3.05 -29.26
CA SER A 19 10.49 3.82 -28.34
C SER A 19 9.31 4.50 -29.06
N VAL A 20 8.26 4.76 -28.30
CA VAL A 20 7.08 5.50 -28.78
C VAL A 20 6.80 6.67 -27.85
N ALA A 21 6.75 7.88 -28.39
CA ALA A 21 6.34 9.07 -27.65
C ALA A 21 5.20 9.77 -28.41
N ALA A 22 4.08 10.06 -27.72
CA ALA A 22 2.96 10.76 -28.32
C ALA A 22 2.33 11.75 -27.32
N GLY A 23 2.28 13.02 -27.69
CA GLY A 23 1.77 14.10 -26.88
C GLY A 23 2.72 15.29 -26.81
N TYR A 24 2.23 16.46 -26.36
CA TYR A 24 3.05 17.65 -26.18
C TYR A 24 4.14 17.39 -25.12
N ASP A 25 5.38 17.70 -25.42
CA ASP A 25 6.56 17.54 -24.54
C ASP A 25 6.71 16.13 -23.93
N SER A 26 6.22 15.10 -24.64
CA SER A 26 6.37 13.71 -24.18
C SER A 26 7.77 13.17 -24.49
N ASN A 27 8.33 12.36 -23.59
CA ASN A 27 9.69 11.85 -23.68
C ASN A 27 9.76 10.35 -23.45
N ALA A 28 10.16 9.58 -24.46
CA ALA A 28 10.46 8.15 -24.37
C ALA A 28 11.95 7.93 -24.66
N SER A 29 12.81 8.07 -23.65
CA SER A 29 14.26 7.93 -23.79
C SER A 29 14.78 6.51 -23.55
N GLY A 30 14.02 5.68 -22.87
CA GLY A 30 14.38 4.30 -22.61
C GLY A 30 14.24 3.38 -23.82
N LEU A 31 15.06 2.30 -23.87
CA LEU A 31 14.93 1.23 -24.87
C LEU A 31 13.54 0.57 -24.74
N SER A 32 12.78 0.51 -25.84
CA SER A 32 11.40 0.00 -25.90
C SER A 32 10.46 0.69 -24.91
N ALA A 33 10.69 1.97 -24.63
CA ALA A 33 9.86 2.78 -23.74
C ALA A 33 8.67 3.37 -24.50
N SER A 34 7.55 3.54 -23.80
CA SER A 34 6.33 4.15 -24.34
C SER A 34 5.86 5.31 -23.44
N ALA A 35 5.81 6.53 -23.99
CA ALA A 35 5.34 7.73 -23.32
C ALA A 35 4.14 8.31 -24.07
N LEU A 36 2.94 8.17 -23.51
CA LEU A 36 1.68 8.58 -24.14
C LEU A 36 0.94 9.59 -23.25
N GLY A 37 0.88 10.83 -23.69
CA GLY A 37 0.24 11.94 -22.97
C GLY A 37 1.14 13.17 -22.91
N SER A 38 0.53 14.33 -22.66
CA SER A 38 1.29 15.57 -22.50
C SER A 38 2.23 15.48 -21.29
N GLU A 39 3.50 15.83 -21.48
CA GLU A 39 4.57 15.78 -20.48
C GLU A 39 4.82 14.37 -19.89
N ALA A 40 4.35 13.30 -20.55
CA ALA A 40 4.60 11.93 -20.12
C ALA A 40 6.09 11.56 -20.29
N LYS A 41 6.68 10.84 -19.34
CA LYS A 41 8.10 10.48 -19.32
C LYS A 41 8.31 8.99 -19.07
N ALA A 42 8.92 8.31 -20.03
CA ALA A 42 9.32 6.91 -19.98
C ALA A 42 10.84 6.81 -20.18
N GLU A 43 11.59 6.82 -19.06
CA GLU A 43 13.03 7.12 -19.09
C GLU A 43 13.94 5.89 -19.11
N ALA A 44 13.48 4.73 -18.62
CA ALA A 44 14.30 3.52 -18.52
C ALA A 44 13.85 2.41 -19.48
N LEU A 45 14.58 1.28 -19.46
CA LEU A 45 14.31 0.11 -20.28
C LEU A 45 12.89 -0.43 -20.06
N ARG A 46 12.12 -0.59 -21.16
CA ARG A 46 10.76 -1.17 -21.16
C ARG A 46 9.80 -0.49 -20.21
N THR A 47 9.88 0.82 -20.07
CA THR A 47 8.94 1.59 -19.26
C THR A 47 7.72 1.99 -20.05
N VAL A 48 6.59 2.14 -19.33
CA VAL A 48 5.32 2.61 -19.87
C VAL A 48 4.83 3.79 -19.04
N ALA A 49 4.68 4.96 -19.64
CA ALA A 49 4.11 6.15 -19.00
C ALA A 49 2.90 6.64 -19.81
N VAL A 50 1.70 6.52 -19.27
CA VAL A 50 0.45 6.89 -19.94
C VAL A 50 -0.36 7.86 -19.09
N GLY A 51 -0.57 9.08 -19.60
CA GLY A 51 -1.33 10.12 -18.92
C GLY A 51 -0.56 11.44 -18.84
N PHE A 52 -1.25 12.51 -18.52
CA PHE A 52 -0.65 13.83 -18.29
C PHE A 52 0.38 13.76 -17.15
N ARG A 53 1.63 14.12 -17.41
CA ARG A 53 2.75 14.04 -16.46
C ARG A 53 3.00 12.67 -15.84
N ALA A 54 2.54 11.59 -16.45
CA ALA A 54 2.88 10.24 -16.02
C ALA A 54 4.41 10.03 -16.12
N ASN A 55 5.01 9.39 -15.12
CA ASN A 55 6.46 9.29 -15.01
C ASN A 55 6.91 7.88 -14.62
N ALA A 56 7.56 7.15 -15.54
CA ALA A 56 8.13 5.82 -15.34
C ALA A 56 9.66 5.88 -15.47
N LYS A 57 10.39 5.71 -14.36
CA LYS A 57 11.83 5.94 -14.27
C LYS A 57 12.69 4.69 -14.10
N GLY A 58 12.19 3.68 -13.42
CA GLY A 58 12.91 2.44 -13.20
C GLY A 58 12.68 1.43 -14.32
N THR A 59 13.60 0.51 -14.52
CA THR A 59 13.47 -0.56 -15.52
C THR A 59 12.19 -1.38 -15.31
N ASN A 60 11.44 -1.60 -16.38
CA ASN A 60 10.14 -2.29 -16.40
C ASN A 60 9.05 -1.62 -15.55
N ASP A 61 9.16 -0.32 -15.27
CA ASP A 61 8.12 0.42 -14.56
C ASP A 61 6.92 0.74 -15.45
N ILE A 62 5.75 0.76 -14.84
CA ILE A 62 4.48 1.13 -15.46
C ILE A 62 3.84 2.27 -14.66
N ALA A 63 3.64 3.43 -15.26
CA ALA A 63 2.95 4.58 -14.69
C ALA A 63 1.74 4.95 -15.56
N VAL A 64 0.52 4.73 -15.08
CA VAL A 64 -0.72 4.99 -15.82
C VAL A 64 -1.65 5.88 -15.00
N GLY A 65 -1.93 7.07 -15.50
CA GLY A 65 -2.77 8.07 -14.84
C GLY A 65 -2.09 9.44 -14.77
N GLY A 66 -2.89 10.48 -14.54
CA GLY A 66 -2.37 11.85 -14.42
C GLY A 66 -1.39 11.96 -13.24
N ALA A 67 -0.18 12.46 -13.47
CA ALA A 67 0.87 12.62 -12.47
C ALA A 67 1.23 11.32 -11.70
N SER A 68 0.92 10.15 -12.27
CA SER A 68 1.34 8.86 -11.71
C SER A 68 2.87 8.71 -11.76
N LYS A 69 3.45 8.07 -10.76
CA LYS A 69 4.90 7.91 -10.63
C LYS A 69 5.28 6.47 -10.30
N ALA A 70 5.99 5.81 -11.20
CA ALA A 70 6.65 4.53 -10.97
C ALA A 70 8.16 4.74 -11.06
N SER A 71 8.91 4.46 -10.00
CA SER A 71 10.36 4.75 -9.95
C SER A 71 11.19 3.71 -9.21
N GLY A 72 10.57 2.63 -8.73
CA GLY A 72 11.26 1.61 -7.94
C GLY A 72 11.99 0.54 -8.75
N GLY A 73 11.67 0.40 -10.01
CA GLY A 73 12.07 -0.75 -10.82
C GLY A 73 11.10 -1.92 -10.69
N GLN A 74 10.60 -2.42 -11.82
CA GLN A 74 9.53 -3.42 -11.86
C GLN A 74 8.28 -3.00 -11.06
N SER A 75 8.08 -1.68 -10.93
CA SER A 75 6.99 -1.11 -10.14
C SER A 75 5.80 -0.71 -11.00
N VAL A 76 4.61 -0.72 -10.42
CA VAL A 76 3.36 -0.41 -11.10
C VAL A 76 2.60 0.68 -10.34
N ALA A 77 2.39 1.83 -10.96
CA ALA A 77 1.59 2.94 -10.44
C ALA A 77 0.40 3.21 -11.36
N VAL A 78 -0.82 2.93 -10.92
CA VAL A 78 -2.05 3.12 -11.71
C VAL A 78 -3.05 3.97 -10.93
N GLY A 79 -3.39 5.13 -11.48
CA GLY A 79 -4.33 6.09 -10.88
C GLY A 79 -3.77 7.51 -10.84
N LEU A 80 -4.64 8.49 -10.64
CA LEU A 80 -4.24 9.88 -10.48
C LEU A 80 -3.31 10.03 -9.27
N MET A 81 -2.14 10.62 -9.47
CA MET A 81 -1.10 10.85 -8.44
C MET A 81 -0.66 9.58 -7.68
N SER A 82 -0.88 8.39 -8.23
CA SER A 82 -0.38 7.14 -7.64
C SER A 82 1.14 7.08 -7.62
N GLN A 83 1.74 6.47 -6.61
CA GLN A 83 3.18 6.44 -6.41
C GLN A 83 3.66 5.04 -6.03
N ALA A 84 4.41 4.38 -6.92
CA ALA A 84 5.10 3.12 -6.68
C ALA A 84 6.61 3.38 -6.73
N THR A 85 7.22 3.56 -5.56
CA THR A 85 8.63 3.98 -5.43
C THR A 85 9.56 2.89 -4.92
N GLY A 86 9.02 1.84 -4.33
CA GLY A 86 9.77 0.66 -3.93
C GLY A 86 10.03 -0.29 -5.11
N LEU A 87 11.11 -1.07 -5.03
CA LEU A 87 11.37 -2.14 -6.00
C LEU A 87 10.23 -3.18 -5.97
N ARG A 88 9.70 -3.56 -7.13
CA ARG A 88 8.56 -4.49 -7.29
C ARG A 88 7.28 -4.03 -6.57
N SER A 89 7.15 -2.74 -6.27
CA SER A 89 5.99 -2.20 -5.57
C SER A 89 4.80 -1.97 -6.51
N ILE A 90 3.59 -2.05 -5.96
CA ILE A 90 2.34 -1.86 -6.69
C ILE A 90 1.48 -0.82 -5.98
N ALA A 91 1.15 0.28 -6.66
CA ALA A 91 0.26 1.32 -6.16
C ALA A 91 -0.90 1.52 -7.14
N VAL A 92 -2.11 1.11 -6.77
CA VAL A 92 -3.32 1.20 -7.61
C VAL A 92 -4.42 1.96 -6.88
N GLY A 93 -4.81 3.09 -7.43
CA GLY A 93 -5.81 3.99 -6.88
C GLY A 93 -5.35 5.44 -6.90
N GLU A 94 -6.29 6.37 -6.81
CA GLU A 94 -5.97 7.79 -6.66
C GLU A 94 -5.14 8.02 -5.40
N SER A 95 -3.99 8.66 -5.54
CA SER A 95 -3.05 8.94 -4.44
C SER A 95 -2.58 7.69 -3.66
N ALA A 96 -2.72 6.49 -4.22
CA ALA A 96 -2.17 5.28 -3.62
C ALA A 96 -0.64 5.35 -3.57
N LYS A 97 -0.04 4.87 -2.48
CA LYS A 97 1.41 4.94 -2.25
C LYS A 97 1.99 3.60 -1.81
N ALA A 98 2.88 3.04 -2.60
CA ALA A 98 3.69 1.85 -2.27
C ALA A 98 5.16 2.28 -2.23
N ALA A 99 5.69 2.45 -1.00
CA ALA A 99 6.93 3.19 -0.80
C ALA A 99 8.18 2.31 -0.73
N ASP A 100 8.06 1.07 -0.30
CA ASP A 100 9.19 0.19 -0.04
C ASP A 100 9.15 -1.08 -0.92
N ILE A 101 10.19 -1.90 -0.83
CA ILE A 101 10.34 -3.13 -1.61
C ILE A 101 9.16 -4.08 -1.37
N ASP A 102 8.61 -4.65 -2.44
CA ASP A 102 7.48 -5.57 -2.43
C ASP A 102 6.21 -5.02 -1.74
N ALA A 103 6.10 -3.69 -1.59
CA ALA A 103 4.94 -3.05 -1.00
C ALA A 103 3.74 -3.03 -1.97
N VAL A 104 2.54 -3.29 -1.45
CA VAL A 104 1.30 -3.30 -2.23
C VAL A 104 0.28 -2.35 -1.62
N ALA A 105 -0.11 -1.30 -2.34
CA ALA A 105 -1.14 -0.35 -1.97
C ALA A 105 -2.28 -0.37 -3.00
N PHE A 106 -3.46 -0.77 -2.61
CA PHE A 106 -4.63 -0.87 -3.49
C PHE A 106 -5.84 -0.16 -2.87
N GLY A 107 -6.26 0.92 -3.49
CA GLY A 107 -7.37 1.77 -3.04
C GLY A 107 -7.00 3.24 -3.00
N ARG A 108 -8.00 4.12 -2.98
CA ARG A 108 -7.78 5.56 -2.91
C ARG A 108 -7.06 5.93 -1.60
N GLY A 109 -5.95 6.64 -1.71
CA GLY A 109 -5.17 7.07 -0.55
C GLY A 109 -4.62 5.93 0.32
N SER A 110 -4.56 4.69 -0.21
CA SER A 110 -3.92 3.57 0.49
C SER A 110 -2.41 3.77 0.59
N GLU A 111 -1.82 3.39 1.71
CA GLU A 111 -0.39 3.56 1.98
C GLU A 111 0.25 2.26 2.47
N ALA A 112 1.15 1.68 1.69
CA ALA A 112 2.04 0.59 2.07
C ALA A 112 3.45 1.15 2.18
N ASN A 113 3.88 1.49 3.41
CA ASN A 113 5.05 2.31 3.64
C ASN A 113 6.31 1.51 4.00
N ALA A 114 6.20 0.23 4.28
CA ALA A 114 7.30 -0.61 4.74
C ALA A 114 7.52 -1.85 3.87
N LEU A 115 8.67 -2.50 4.04
CA LEU A 115 9.07 -3.71 3.32
C LEU A 115 7.98 -4.79 3.37
N SER A 116 7.58 -5.29 2.20
CA SER A 116 6.57 -6.35 2.03
C SER A 116 5.23 -6.05 2.73
N SER A 117 4.91 -4.77 2.92
CA SER A 117 3.63 -4.36 3.52
C SER A 117 2.50 -4.36 2.49
N THR A 118 1.28 -4.65 2.95
CA THR A 118 0.08 -4.70 2.10
C THR A 118 -1.04 -3.85 2.67
N ALA A 119 -1.48 -2.84 1.94
CA ALA A 119 -2.58 -1.94 2.30
C ALA A 119 -3.67 -2.00 1.23
N VAL A 120 -4.84 -2.56 1.53
CA VAL A 120 -5.96 -2.70 0.60
C VAL A 120 -7.24 -2.09 1.18
N GLY A 121 -7.73 -1.04 0.56
CA GLY A 121 -8.92 -0.30 0.97
C GLY A 121 -8.73 1.21 0.91
N ASP A 122 -9.82 1.97 0.95
CA ASP A 122 -9.77 3.44 1.02
C ASP A 122 -9.01 3.87 2.28
N ARG A 123 -7.92 4.60 2.11
CA ARG A 123 -7.05 5.08 3.20
C ARG A 123 -6.53 3.99 4.16
N ALA A 124 -6.43 2.75 3.71
CA ALA A 124 -5.77 1.69 4.48
C ALA A 124 -4.26 2.00 4.63
N LYS A 125 -3.68 1.72 5.80
CA LYS A 125 -2.27 1.99 6.09
C LYS A 125 -1.55 0.77 6.63
N ALA A 126 -0.51 0.32 5.96
CA ALA A 126 0.39 -0.72 6.41
C ALA A 126 1.79 -0.11 6.60
N ASN A 127 2.11 0.27 7.83
CA ASN A 127 3.33 0.98 8.19
C ASN A 127 4.43 0.07 8.75
N GLY A 128 4.06 -1.11 9.25
CA GLY A 128 5.02 -2.10 9.72
C GLY A 128 5.58 -2.97 8.60
N THR A 129 6.83 -3.42 8.72
CA THR A 129 7.40 -4.42 7.84
C THR A 129 6.58 -5.70 7.89
N GLN A 130 6.21 -6.26 6.74
CA GLN A 130 5.33 -7.41 6.58
C GLN A 130 3.93 -7.23 7.19
N ALA A 131 3.51 -5.98 7.41
CA ALA A 131 2.19 -5.67 7.94
C ALA A 131 1.10 -5.77 6.87
N VAL A 132 -0.12 -6.13 7.29
CA VAL A 132 -1.28 -6.28 6.43
C VAL A 132 -2.45 -5.45 6.97
N ALA A 133 -2.93 -4.47 6.18
CA ALA A 133 -4.08 -3.64 6.49
C ALA A 133 -5.15 -3.80 5.41
N LEU A 134 -6.28 -4.44 5.73
CA LEU A 134 -7.37 -4.73 4.79
C LEU A 134 -8.68 -4.10 5.24
N ALA A 135 -9.27 -3.32 4.41
CA ALA A 135 -10.51 -2.55 4.47
C ALA A 135 -10.29 -1.04 4.70
N SER A 136 -11.37 -0.27 4.62
CA SER A 136 -11.30 1.20 4.72
C SER A 136 -10.73 1.65 6.07
N ALA A 137 -9.71 2.51 6.01
CA ALA A 137 -9.04 3.07 7.17
C ALA A 137 -8.51 2.02 8.18
N ALA A 138 -8.20 0.80 7.73
CA ALA A 138 -7.47 -0.18 8.54
C ALA A 138 -6.03 0.27 8.73
N GLU A 139 -5.45 0.12 9.93
CA GLU A 139 -4.09 0.53 10.25
C GLU A 139 -3.29 -0.62 10.88
N ALA A 140 -2.21 -1.05 10.23
CA ALA A 140 -1.27 -2.07 10.72
C ALA A 140 0.12 -1.43 10.86
N ASN A 141 0.48 -1.07 12.08
CA ASN A 141 1.68 -0.26 12.37
C ASN A 141 2.87 -1.08 12.85
N GLY A 142 2.62 -2.20 13.54
CA GLY A 142 3.67 -3.05 14.07
C GLY A 142 4.33 -3.97 13.03
N TYR A 143 5.52 -4.48 13.33
CA TYR A 143 6.15 -5.55 12.57
C TYR A 143 5.24 -6.79 12.55
N GLN A 144 4.94 -7.33 11.36
CA GLN A 144 4.01 -8.44 11.15
C GLN A 144 2.59 -8.22 11.73
N ALA A 145 2.18 -6.96 11.90
CA ALA A 145 0.85 -6.65 12.39
C ALA A 145 -0.23 -6.91 11.32
N VAL A 146 -1.40 -7.35 11.75
CA VAL A 146 -2.54 -7.64 10.87
C VAL A 146 -3.78 -6.88 11.33
N ALA A 147 -4.29 -5.96 10.51
CA ALA A 147 -5.51 -5.21 10.73
C ALA A 147 -6.52 -5.49 9.62
N VAL A 148 -7.61 -6.19 9.92
CA VAL A 148 -8.65 -6.55 8.96
C VAL A 148 -10.02 -6.08 9.45
N GLY A 149 -10.59 -5.11 8.76
CA GLY A 149 -11.88 -4.51 9.10
C GLY A 149 -11.83 -2.99 9.05
N THR A 150 -12.94 -2.37 8.78
CA THR A 150 -13.04 -0.90 8.73
C THR A 150 -12.59 -0.30 10.06
N ARG A 151 -11.59 0.57 10.01
CA ARG A 151 -10.96 1.20 11.19
C ARG A 151 -10.38 0.20 12.21
N ALA A 152 -10.01 -1.01 11.76
CA ALA A 152 -9.24 -1.94 12.59
C ALA A 152 -7.82 -1.39 12.81
N VAL A 153 -7.29 -1.51 14.03
CA VAL A 153 -5.96 -0.99 14.40
C VAL A 153 -5.11 -2.06 15.06
N ALA A 154 -3.95 -2.36 14.48
CA ALA A 154 -2.94 -3.26 15.00
C ALA A 154 -1.61 -2.49 15.14
N GLU A 155 -1.24 -2.10 16.37
CA GLU A 155 -0.15 -1.14 16.59
C GLU A 155 1.22 -1.77 16.81
N GLU A 156 1.26 -2.87 17.56
CA GLU A 156 2.52 -3.44 18.03
C GLU A 156 2.94 -4.69 17.24
N THR A 157 4.17 -5.13 17.42
CA THR A 157 4.72 -6.33 16.78
C THR A 157 3.82 -7.56 17.02
N ASN A 158 3.55 -8.30 15.93
CA ASN A 158 2.67 -9.47 15.92
C ASN A 158 1.25 -9.22 16.47
N SER A 159 0.81 -7.96 16.50
CA SER A 159 -0.56 -7.65 16.91
C SER A 159 -1.56 -7.98 15.81
N VAL A 160 -2.73 -8.49 16.19
CA VAL A 160 -3.80 -8.88 15.27
C VAL A 160 -5.11 -8.21 15.69
N ALA A 161 -5.73 -7.47 14.77
CA ALA A 161 -7.03 -6.82 14.95
C ALA A 161 -7.97 -7.24 13.81
N LEU A 162 -8.96 -8.07 14.12
CA LEU A 162 -9.94 -8.60 13.15
C LEU A 162 -11.35 -8.13 13.50
N GLY A 163 -11.96 -7.32 12.66
CA GLY A 163 -13.31 -6.81 12.84
C GLY A 163 -13.39 -5.29 12.77
N VAL A 164 -14.61 -4.79 12.57
CA VAL A 164 -14.87 -3.34 12.51
C VAL A 164 -14.50 -2.68 13.83
N GLU A 165 -13.67 -1.65 13.80
CA GLU A 165 -13.21 -0.90 14.98
C GLU A 165 -12.51 -1.78 16.04
N SER A 166 -12.00 -2.97 15.65
CA SER A 166 -11.17 -3.77 16.54
C SER A 166 -9.82 -3.10 16.79
N SER A 167 -9.24 -3.28 17.98
CA SER A 167 -7.99 -2.61 18.34
C SER A 167 -7.09 -3.53 19.17
N SER A 168 -5.90 -3.81 18.66
CA SER A 168 -4.83 -4.50 19.37
C SER A 168 -3.62 -3.57 19.48
N THR A 169 -3.47 -2.93 20.64
CA THR A 169 -2.37 -1.99 20.93
C THR A 169 -1.24 -2.64 21.72
N ALA A 170 -1.15 -3.97 21.67
CA ALA A 170 -0.25 -4.74 22.50
C ALA A 170 0.58 -5.71 21.69
N LEU A 171 1.84 -5.88 22.05
CA LEU A 171 2.75 -6.91 21.54
C LEU A 171 2.12 -8.30 21.69
N ASN A 172 2.04 -9.08 20.60
CA ASN A 172 1.40 -10.39 20.52
C ASN A 172 -0.08 -10.40 20.96
N GLY A 173 -0.78 -9.27 20.83
CA GLY A 173 -2.19 -9.16 21.18
C GLY A 173 -3.12 -9.65 20.07
N LEU A 174 -4.24 -10.31 20.40
CA LEU A 174 -5.27 -10.73 19.46
C LEU A 174 -6.64 -10.14 19.83
N ALA A 175 -7.13 -9.21 19.04
CA ALA A 175 -8.46 -8.63 19.14
C ALA A 175 -9.33 -9.08 17.95
N ALA A 176 -10.29 -10.00 18.16
CA ALA A 176 -11.15 -10.51 17.11
C ALA A 176 -12.63 -10.32 17.46
N GLY A 177 -13.30 -9.50 16.67
CA GLY A 177 -14.70 -9.11 16.84
C GLY A 177 -14.88 -7.60 16.66
N THR A 178 -16.11 -7.19 16.35
CA THR A 178 -16.44 -5.75 16.27
C THR A 178 -16.15 -5.07 17.61
N ARG A 179 -15.29 -4.04 17.58
CA ARG A 179 -14.85 -3.28 18.77
C ARG A 179 -14.15 -4.14 19.84
N ALA A 180 -13.62 -5.32 19.48
CA ALA A 180 -12.77 -6.08 20.38
C ALA A 180 -11.49 -5.30 20.71
N ARG A 181 -10.98 -5.36 21.95
CA ARG A 181 -9.84 -4.55 22.41
C ARG A 181 -8.83 -5.36 23.20
N VAL A 182 -7.56 -5.21 22.85
CA VAL A 182 -6.42 -5.73 23.64
C VAL A 182 -5.46 -4.60 23.95
N ARG A 183 -5.08 -4.43 25.21
CA ARG A 183 -4.25 -3.29 25.65
C ARG A 183 -2.88 -3.69 26.18
N LYS A 184 -2.69 -4.93 26.64
CA LYS A 184 -1.46 -5.40 27.28
C LYS A 184 -0.95 -6.68 26.66
N PHE A 185 0.36 -6.91 26.81
CA PHE A 185 1.12 -8.01 26.25
C PHE A 185 0.41 -9.37 26.33
N GLY A 186 0.33 -10.06 25.21
CA GLY A 186 -0.23 -11.40 25.12
C GLY A 186 -1.72 -11.51 25.45
N GLY A 187 -2.44 -10.38 25.45
CA GLY A 187 -3.89 -10.37 25.67
C GLY A 187 -4.67 -10.96 24.50
N THR A 188 -5.82 -11.59 24.77
CA THR A 188 -6.73 -12.15 23.77
C THR A 188 -8.14 -11.69 24.02
N ALA A 189 -8.78 -11.04 23.05
CA ALA A 189 -10.17 -10.61 23.10
C ALA A 189 -10.94 -11.18 21.90
N LEU A 190 -11.83 -12.16 22.14
CA LEU A 190 -12.62 -12.82 21.11
C LEU A 190 -14.11 -12.58 21.35
N GLY A 191 -14.76 -11.85 20.49
CA GLY A 191 -16.18 -11.52 20.58
C GLY A 191 -16.46 -10.04 20.37
N ALA A 192 -17.67 -9.70 19.99
CA ALA A 192 -18.05 -8.31 19.82
C ALA A 192 -18.02 -7.55 21.15
N GLY A 193 -17.21 -6.49 21.21
CA GLY A 193 -16.99 -5.70 22.42
C GLY A 193 -16.16 -6.38 23.51
N ALA A 194 -15.58 -7.56 23.25
CA ALA A 194 -14.68 -8.22 24.20
C ALA A 194 -13.44 -7.37 24.49
N ALA A 195 -12.95 -7.34 25.73
CA ALA A 195 -11.82 -6.53 26.13
C ALA A 195 -10.87 -7.24 27.10
N ALA A 196 -9.61 -7.41 26.69
CA ALA A 196 -8.50 -7.89 27.50
C ALA A 196 -7.63 -6.69 27.92
N PHE A 197 -7.70 -6.31 29.19
CA PHE A 197 -7.09 -5.08 29.69
C PHE A 197 -5.69 -5.29 30.26
N GLU A 198 -5.40 -6.49 30.75
CA GLU A 198 -4.14 -6.78 31.44
C GLU A 198 -3.31 -7.87 30.75
N GLU A 199 -2.07 -8.04 31.17
CA GLU A 199 -1.14 -8.98 30.57
C GLU A 199 -1.65 -10.42 30.62
N LYS A 200 -1.54 -11.12 29.48
CA LYS A 200 -1.93 -12.52 29.32
C LYS A 200 -3.38 -12.80 29.74
N SER A 201 -4.25 -11.77 29.71
CA SER A 201 -5.67 -11.93 29.99
C SER A 201 -6.44 -12.37 28.76
N ALA A 202 -7.52 -13.14 28.94
CA ALA A 202 -8.38 -13.63 27.87
C ALA A 202 -9.84 -13.27 28.14
N ALA A 203 -10.46 -12.54 27.22
CA ALA A 203 -11.88 -12.19 27.22
C ALA A 203 -12.57 -12.89 26.05
N LEU A 204 -13.43 -13.87 26.33
CA LEU A 204 -14.07 -14.72 25.32
C LEU A 204 -15.58 -14.59 25.44
N GLY A 205 -16.24 -14.00 24.45
CA GLY A 205 -17.70 -13.80 24.44
C GLY A 205 -18.11 -12.35 24.19
N TYR A 206 -19.41 -12.14 24.04
CA TYR A 206 -19.98 -10.83 23.83
C TYR A 206 -19.79 -9.93 25.06
N LYS A 207 -19.05 -8.82 24.87
CA LYS A 207 -18.71 -7.88 25.95
C LYS A 207 -17.98 -8.48 27.16
N ALA A 208 -17.36 -9.66 27.03
CA ALA A 208 -16.53 -10.21 28.09
C ALA A 208 -15.37 -9.26 28.42
N GLU A 209 -15.05 -9.07 29.69
CA GLU A 209 -13.98 -8.19 30.15
C GLU A 209 -13.03 -8.90 31.13
N ALA A 210 -11.79 -9.12 30.73
CA ALA A 210 -10.73 -9.66 31.57
C ALA A 210 -9.86 -8.51 32.10
N ARG A 211 -10.02 -8.19 33.39
CA ARG A 211 -9.46 -6.98 34.02
C ARG A 211 -8.26 -7.26 34.94
N GLN A 212 -7.84 -8.50 35.05
CA GLN A 212 -6.69 -8.88 35.88
C GLN A 212 -5.67 -9.67 35.06
N GLN A 213 -4.41 -9.60 35.46
CA GLN A 213 -3.33 -10.36 34.85
C GLN A 213 -3.63 -11.86 34.94
N ASN A 214 -3.37 -12.60 33.84
CA ASN A 214 -3.64 -14.04 33.71
C ASN A 214 -5.11 -14.46 33.93
N SER A 215 -6.06 -13.53 33.89
CA SER A 215 -7.49 -13.84 34.07
C SER A 215 -8.17 -14.28 32.78
N VAL A 216 -9.22 -15.05 32.90
CA VAL A 216 -10.13 -15.45 31.83
C VAL A 216 -11.54 -14.98 32.16
N ALA A 217 -12.21 -14.30 31.24
CA ALA A 217 -13.61 -13.92 31.30
C ALA A 217 -14.37 -14.55 30.12
N LEU A 218 -15.51 -15.15 30.37
CA LEU A 218 -16.39 -15.81 29.39
C LEU A 218 -17.71 -15.04 29.24
#